data_5151487dc43ffd30d0b9372adb5224bb
#
_entry.id   5151487dc43ffd30d0b9372adb5224bb
#
_cell.length_a   1.000
_cell.length_b   1.000
_cell.length_c   1.000
_cell.angle_alpha   90.00
_cell.angle_beta   90.00
_cell.angle_gamma   90.00
#
_symmetry.space_group_name_H-M   'P 1'
#
loop_
_entity.id
_entity.type
_entity.pdbx_description
1 polymer ?
#
loop_
_entity_poly.entity_id
_entity_poly.type
_entity_poly.pdbx_seq_one_letter_code
_entity_poly.pdbx_strand_id
1 'polypeptide(L)'
;MDKARILADGIEVWCAYDKLVKVEELLPNPKNPNTHPTNQIKLLAQNIQYHGWRHGIVVSKLSGFIVAGHGRLDAAKELGVAIVPVEYQDFASEDNELAVLVGDNRLAELSTLDLNSLSDIIDQFKESDFDTVLAGFDENDLNALLNGEQDDEFKDEDEKELSQSNVTIQAGNYRFRMTQEEFGAWMDKLKQDVGFDKESVIEELKKRLAI
;
A
#
# COMPACT_ATOMS: atom_id res chain seq x y z
N MET A 1 0.24 29.29 -12.58
CA MET A 1 -0.01 28.55 -11.33
C MET A 1 -1.45 28.79 -10.93
N ASP A 2 -2.27 27.75 -10.96
CA ASP A 2 -3.63 27.85 -10.44
C ASP A 2 -3.55 28.08 -8.93
N LYS A 3 -4.32 29.07 -8.44
CA LYS A 3 -4.41 29.32 -7.01
C LYS A 3 -5.16 28.17 -6.34
N ALA A 4 -4.68 27.71 -5.18
CA ALA A 4 -5.46 26.86 -4.29
C ALA A 4 -6.88 27.41 -4.13
N ARG A 5 -7.89 26.55 -4.10
CA ARG A 5 -9.29 26.97 -4.07
C ARG A 5 -9.64 27.65 -2.74
N ILE A 6 -9.07 27.13 -1.65
CA ILE A 6 -9.25 27.63 -0.27
C ILE A 6 -8.14 27.08 0.62
N LEU A 7 -8.05 27.61 1.84
CA LEU A 7 -7.22 27.08 2.91
C LEU A 7 -8.11 26.38 3.95
N ALA A 8 -7.75 25.16 4.31
CA ALA A 8 -8.31 24.43 5.44
C ALA A 8 -7.27 24.43 6.57
N ASP A 9 -7.50 25.26 7.57
CA ASP A 9 -6.59 25.46 8.72
C ASP A 9 -5.12 25.71 8.32
N GLY A 10 -4.93 26.58 7.32
CA GLY A 10 -3.63 26.96 6.79
C GLY A 10 -3.07 26.05 5.70
N ILE A 11 -3.68 24.90 5.43
CA ILE A 11 -3.27 23.95 4.39
C ILE A 11 -4.10 24.18 3.12
N GLU A 12 -3.45 24.27 1.97
CA GLU A 12 -4.11 24.47 0.69
C GLU A 12 -5.01 23.29 0.30
N VAL A 13 -6.21 23.60 -0.24
CA VAL A 13 -7.16 22.59 -0.73
C VAL A 13 -7.20 22.63 -2.25
N TRP A 14 -6.76 21.55 -2.89
CA TRP A 14 -6.71 21.37 -4.33
C TRP A 14 -7.76 20.40 -4.87
N CYS A 15 -8.30 19.53 -4.00
CA CYS A 15 -9.33 18.56 -4.37
C CYS A 15 -10.72 19.21 -4.47
N ALA A 16 -11.66 18.49 -5.08
CA ALA A 16 -13.07 18.76 -4.94
C ALA A 16 -13.52 18.46 -3.49
N TYR A 17 -14.47 19.21 -2.98
CA TYR A 17 -15.09 19.01 -1.67
C TYR A 17 -16.46 19.71 -1.65
N ASP A 18 -17.36 19.22 -0.79
CA ASP A 18 -18.65 19.85 -0.55
C ASP A 18 -18.57 20.86 0.59
N LYS A 19 -17.83 20.51 1.64
CA LYS A 19 -17.75 21.31 2.86
C LYS A 19 -16.42 21.13 3.57
N LEU A 20 -15.96 22.18 4.25
CA LEU A 20 -14.93 22.10 5.27
C LEU A 20 -15.59 21.71 6.60
N VAL A 21 -15.13 20.63 7.22
CA VAL A 21 -15.73 20.03 8.41
C VAL A 21 -14.67 19.91 9.50
N LYS A 22 -15.08 20.07 10.75
CA LYS A 22 -14.18 19.86 11.87
C LYS A 22 -13.81 18.39 12.01
N VAL A 23 -12.54 18.13 12.31
CA VAL A 23 -12.00 16.78 12.55
C VAL A 23 -12.80 16.04 13.62
N GLU A 24 -13.21 16.74 14.68
CA GLU A 24 -13.99 16.19 15.79
C GLU A 24 -15.43 15.75 15.43
N GLU A 25 -15.97 16.26 14.32
CA GLU A 25 -17.32 15.92 13.82
C GLU A 25 -17.31 14.67 12.93
N LEU A 26 -16.14 14.21 12.51
CA LEU A 26 -16.00 13.08 11.60
C LEU A 26 -16.02 11.76 12.36
N LEU A 27 -16.84 10.83 11.88
CA LEU A 27 -17.02 9.52 12.49
C LEU A 27 -16.33 8.44 11.65
N PRO A 28 -15.23 7.85 12.14
CA PRO A 28 -14.63 6.68 11.47
C PRO A 28 -15.65 5.54 11.37
N ASN A 29 -15.62 4.81 10.24
CA ASN A 29 -16.51 3.67 10.08
C ASN A 29 -16.02 2.51 10.98
N PRO A 30 -16.85 2.03 11.93
CA PRO A 30 -16.46 0.95 12.84
C PRO A 30 -16.24 -0.41 12.13
N LYS A 31 -16.72 -0.55 10.89
CA LYS A 31 -16.53 -1.73 10.04
C LYS A 31 -15.31 -1.61 9.13
N ASN A 32 -14.50 -0.55 9.23
CA ASN A 32 -13.29 -0.42 8.45
C ASN A 32 -12.27 -1.50 8.86
N PRO A 33 -11.87 -2.41 7.95
CA PRO A 33 -10.93 -3.48 8.27
C PRO A 33 -9.47 -2.99 8.30
N ASN A 34 -9.19 -1.79 7.76
CA ASN A 34 -7.82 -1.32 7.59
C ASN A 34 -7.32 -0.60 8.83
N THR A 35 -6.07 -0.88 9.17
CA THR A 35 -5.31 -0.18 10.20
C THR A 35 -4.15 0.57 9.54
N HIS A 36 -3.82 1.74 10.05
CA HIS A 36 -2.75 2.57 9.53
C HIS A 36 -1.57 2.61 10.52
N PRO A 37 -0.39 2.07 10.18
CA PRO A 37 0.81 2.19 11.02
C PRO A 37 1.21 3.66 11.23
N THR A 38 1.81 3.94 12.37
CA THR A 38 2.19 5.32 12.75
C THR A 38 3.14 5.99 11.74
N ASN A 39 4.08 5.21 11.15
CA ASN A 39 4.97 5.74 10.12
C ASN A 39 4.21 6.16 8.86
N GLN A 40 3.23 5.36 8.41
CA GLN A 40 2.37 5.70 7.27
C GLN A 40 1.58 7.00 7.53
N ILE A 41 1.04 7.15 8.75
CA ILE A 41 0.31 8.38 9.12
C ILE A 41 1.23 9.59 9.08
N LYS A 42 2.47 9.48 9.58
CA LYS A 42 3.45 10.58 9.53
C LYS A 42 3.84 10.95 8.10
N LEU A 43 4.09 9.96 7.23
CA LEU A 43 4.37 10.21 5.80
C LEU A 43 3.18 10.91 5.12
N LEU A 44 1.96 10.45 5.39
CA LEU A 44 0.75 11.06 4.84
C LEU A 44 0.54 12.49 5.36
N ALA A 45 0.85 12.75 6.64
CA ALA A 45 0.81 14.07 7.23
C ALA A 45 1.82 15.02 6.56
N GLN A 46 3.07 14.60 6.36
CA GLN A 46 4.08 15.37 5.64
C GLN A 46 3.66 15.65 4.19
N ASN A 47 3.10 14.65 3.51
CA ASN A 47 2.59 14.79 2.15
C ASN A 47 1.47 15.84 2.07
N ILE A 48 0.49 15.78 2.99
CA ILE A 48 -0.60 16.77 3.07
C ILE A 48 -0.06 18.17 3.41
N GLN A 49 0.87 18.27 4.33
CA GLN A 49 1.47 19.55 4.74
C GLN A 49 2.18 20.24 3.57
N TYR A 50 2.89 19.47 2.73
CA TYR A 50 3.67 20.00 1.62
C TYR A 50 2.83 20.24 0.36
N HIS A 51 2.06 19.22 -0.06
CA HIS A 51 1.29 19.27 -1.32
C HIS A 51 -0.11 19.87 -1.17
N GLY A 52 -0.57 20.08 0.06
CA GLY A 52 -1.96 20.41 0.36
C GLY A 52 -2.90 19.21 0.23
N TRP A 53 -4.17 19.43 0.46
CA TRP A 53 -5.22 18.42 0.31
C TRP A 53 -5.47 18.12 -1.16
N ARG A 54 -4.87 17.04 -1.68
CA ARG A 54 -5.10 16.54 -3.05
C ARG A 54 -6.31 15.64 -3.15
N HIS A 55 -6.74 15.05 -2.02
CA HIS A 55 -7.95 14.24 -1.89
C HIS A 55 -8.64 14.61 -0.57
N GLY A 56 -9.96 14.78 -0.61
CA GLY A 56 -10.80 15.01 0.58
C GLY A 56 -11.05 13.70 1.35
N ILE A 57 -11.74 13.84 2.48
CA ILE A 57 -12.31 12.71 3.22
C ILE A 57 -13.72 12.48 2.68
N VAL A 58 -14.06 11.23 2.33
CA VAL A 58 -15.39 10.89 1.82
C VAL A 58 -16.26 10.39 2.96
N VAL A 59 -17.43 11.00 3.12
CA VAL A 59 -18.42 10.66 4.14
C VAL A 59 -19.72 10.23 3.46
N SER A 60 -20.28 9.13 3.92
CA SER A 60 -21.58 8.66 3.46
C SER A 60 -22.71 9.55 3.98
N LYS A 61 -23.61 9.97 3.10
CA LYS A 61 -24.88 10.60 3.52
C LYS A 61 -25.85 9.60 4.12
N LEU A 62 -25.69 8.30 3.83
CA LEU A 62 -26.57 7.24 4.34
C LEU A 62 -26.29 6.93 5.81
N SER A 63 -25.03 6.65 6.15
CA SER A 63 -24.63 6.24 7.51
C SER A 63 -24.04 7.38 8.33
N GLY A 64 -23.51 8.42 7.70
CA GLY A 64 -22.73 9.48 8.34
C GLY A 64 -21.28 9.08 8.64
N PHE A 65 -20.85 7.86 8.32
CA PHE A 65 -19.49 7.39 8.55
C PHE A 65 -18.56 7.72 7.38
N ILE A 66 -17.26 7.76 7.68
CA ILE A 66 -16.21 7.86 6.66
C ILE A 66 -16.20 6.56 5.82
N VAL A 67 -16.20 6.72 4.51
CA VAL A 67 -16.07 5.62 3.54
C VAL A 67 -14.66 5.56 2.96
N ALA A 68 -14.03 6.71 2.70
CA ALA A 68 -12.63 6.77 2.26
C ALA A 68 -11.88 7.90 2.94
N GLY A 69 -10.62 7.65 3.30
CA GLY A 69 -9.74 8.65 3.90
C GLY A 69 -9.60 8.55 5.42
N HIS A 70 -9.75 7.38 6.03
CA HIS A 70 -9.45 7.16 7.45
C HIS A 70 -8.02 7.56 7.79
N GLY A 71 -7.03 7.15 6.98
CA GLY A 71 -5.65 7.57 7.16
C GLY A 71 -5.47 9.11 7.05
N ARG A 72 -6.24 9.78 6.17
CA ARG A 72 -6.22 11.25 6.07
C ARG A 72 -6.81 11.93 7.30
N LEU A 73 -7.82 11.34 7.93
CA LEU A 73 -8.32 11.81 9.21
C LEU A 73 -7.26 11.69 10.32
N ASP A 74 -6.54 10.57 10.36
CA ASP A 74 -5.49 10.37 11.35
C ASP A 74 -4.27 11.27 11.08
N ALA A 75 -3.91 11.50 9.82
CA ALA A 75 -2.90 12.48 9.43
C ALA A 75 -3.31 13.92 9.80
N ALA A 76 -4.59 14.27 9.69
CA ALA A 76 -5.11 15.57 10.16
C ALA A 76 -4.93 15.74 11.67
N LYS A 77 -5.21 14.70 12.45
CA LYS A 77 -4.98 14.70 13.90
C LYS A 77 -3.48 14.83 14.24
N GLU A 78 -2.61 14.12 13.52
CA GLU A 78 -1.14 14.20 13.67
C GLU A 78 -0.63 15.63 13.38
N LEU A 79 -1.18 16.29 12.35
CA LEU A 79 -0.88 17.69 12.02
C LEU A 79 -1.48 18.71 13.02
N GLY A 80 -2.41 18.29 13.86
CA GLY A 80 -3.13 19.18 14.76
C GLY A 80 -4.08 20.15 14.06
N VAL A 81 -4.51 19.86 12.82
CA VAL A 81 -5.46 20.71 12.09
C VAL A 81 -6.89 20.41 12.53
N ALA A 82 -7.67 21.47 12.69
CA ALA A 82 -9.04 21.38 13.19
C ALA A 82 -10.07 21.17 12.08
N ILE A 83 -9.75 21.51 10.83
CA ILE A 83 -10.71 21.56 9.71
C ILE A 83 -10.12 20.85 8.49
N VAL A 84 -10.92 20.01 7.85
CA VAL A 84 -10.53 19.22 6.67
C VAL A 84 -11.57 19.30 5.56
N PRO A 85 -11.20 19.13 4.28
CA PRO A 85 -12.14 19.05 3.17
C PRO A 85 -12.87 17.71 3.15
N VAL A 86 -14.20 17.75 3.03
CA VAL A 86 -15.08 16.59 3.01
C VAL A 86 -15.95 16.60 1.76
N GLU A 87 -16.07 15.45 1.15
CA GLU A 87 -17.02 15.15 0.09
C GLU A 87 -18.09 14.21 0.65
N TYR A 88 -19.37 14.53 0.42
CA TYR A 88 -20.51 13.74 0.86
C TYR A 88 -21.07 12.93 -0.31
N GLN A 89 -21.02 11.61 -0.22
CA GLN A 89 -21.50 10.72 -1.26
C GLN A 89 -22.78 9.98 -0.86
N ASP A 90 -23.66 9.77 -1.85
CA ASP A 90 -24.87 8.97 -1.72
C ASP A 90 -24.58 7.50 -2.04
N PHE A 91 -25.15 6.59 -1.25
CA PHE A 91 -25.04 5.14 -1.46
C PHE A 91 -26.43 4.52 -1.56
N ALA A 92 -26.59 3.54 -2.47
CA ALA A 92 -27.87 2.89 -2.70
C ALA A 92 -28.32 2.00 -1.53
N SER A 93 -27.36 1.47 -0.76
CA SER A 93 -27.58 0.62 0.42
C SER A 93 -26.33 0.58 1.31
N GLU A 94 -26.49 0.08 2.54
CA GLU A 94 -25.35 -0.19 3.44
C GLU A 94 -24.34 -1.18 2.82
N ASP A 95 -24.80 -2.20 2.13
CA ASP A 95 -23.92 -3.16 1.44
C ASP A 95 -23.12 -2.50 0.33
N ASN A 96 -23.74 -1.55 -0.41
CA ASN A 96 -23.04 -0.78 -1.43
C ASN A 96 -21.96 0.14 -0.81
N GLU A 97 -22.29 0.80 0.30
CA GLU A 97 -21.33 1.60 1.06
C GLU A 97 -20.13 0.76 1.54
N LEU A 98 -20.41 -0.42 2.14
CA LEU A 98 -19.37 -1.33 2.62
C LEU A 98 -18.54 -1.90 1.47
N ALA A 99 -19.14 -2.20 0.33
CA ALA A 99 -18.41 -2.66 -0.84
C ALA A 99 -17.42 -1.61 -1.35
N VAL A 100 -17.78 -0.32 -1.34
CA VAL A 100 -16.88 0.78 -1.69
C VAL A 100 -15.79 0.95 -0.64
N LEU A 101 -16.13 0.92 0.65
CA LEU A 101 -15.17 1.01 1.75
C LEU A 101 -14.04 -0.03 1.64
N VAL A 102 -14.40 -1.29 1.33
CA VAL A 102 -13.43 -2.39 1.21
C VAL A 102 -12.75 -2.37 -0.15
N GLY A 103 -13.51 -2.11 -1.22
CA GLY A 103 -13.06 -2.20 -2.60
C GLY A 103 -11.98 -1.18 -2.94
N ASP A 104 -12.11 0.06 -2.48
CA ASP A 104 -11.14 1.13 -2.75
C ASP A 104 -9.72 0.73 -2.32
N ASN A 105 -9.58 0.20 -1.11
CA ASN A 105 -8.31 -0.28 -0.59
C ASN A 105 -7.83 -1.55 -1.31
N ARG A 106 -8.73 -2.52 -1.49
CA ARG A 106 -8.36 -3.80 -2.12
C ARG A 106 -7.90 -3.65 -3.56
N LEU A 107 -8.53 -2.76 -4.33
CA LEU A 107 -8.15 -2.50 -5.72
C LEU A 107 -6.78 -1.85 -5.82
N ALA A 108 -6.42 -0.96 -4.90
CA ALA A 108 -5.09 -0.37 -4.83
C ALA A 108 -3.99 -1.43 -4.54
N GLU A 109 -4.27 -2.41 -3.66
CA GLU A 109 -3.35 -3.51 -3.35
C GLU A 109 -3.12 -4.47 -4.53
N LEU A 110 -4.04 -4.54 -5.50
CA LEU A 110 -3.90 -5.41 -6.67
C LEU A 110 -3.01 -4.81 -7.76
N SER A 111 -2.64 -3.54 -7.64
CA SER A 111 -1.71 -2.91 -8.58
C SER A 111 -0.29 -3.45 -8.36
N THR A 112 0.45 -3.58 -9.47
CA THR A 112 1.87 -3.92 -9.44
C THR A 112 2.69 -2.69 -9.79
N LEU A 113 3.77 -2.46 -9.04
CA LEU A 113 4.67 -1.36 -9.28
C LEU A 113 5.70 -1.74 -10.34
N ASP A 114 5.85 -0.94 -11.39
CA ASP A 114 6.95 -1.06 -12.34
C ASP A 114 8.19 -0.40 -11.74
N LEU A 115 9.13 -1.21 -11.30
CA LEU A 115 10.34 -0.76 -10.62
C LEU A 115 11.26 0.04 -11.54
N ASN A 116 11.30 -0.26 -12.84
CA ASN A 116 12.12 0.49 -13.79
C ASN A 116 11.58 1.92 -13.94
N SER A 117 10.28 2.04 -14.18
CA SER A 117 9.63 3.36 -14.27
C SER A 117 9.74 4.13 -12.96
N LEU A 118 9.66 3.47 -11.81
CA LEU A 118 9.87 4.10 -10.52
C LEU A 118 11.30 4.60 -10.35
N SER A 119 12.31 3.78 -10.72
CA SER A 119 13.72 4.18 -10.65
C SER A 119 13.99 5.44 -11.45
N ASP A 120 13.48 5.52 -12.68
CA ASP A 120 13.61 6.69 -13.53
C ASP A 120 13.03 7.96 -12.88
N ILE A 121 11.88 7.83 -12.21
CA ILE A 121 11.24 8.94 -11.48
C ILE A 121 12.09 9.35 -10.27
N ILE A 122 12.59 8.40 -9.50
CA ILE A 122 13.44 8.67 -8.33
C ILE A 122 14.73 9.37 -8.75
N ASP A 123 15.33 8.98 -9.86
CA ASP A 123 16.53 9.65 -10.39
C ASP A 123 16.23 11.09 -10.82
N GLN A 124 15.07 11.37 -11.44
CA GLN A 124 14.61 12.73 -11.71
C GLN A 124 14.46 13.56 -10.43
N PHE A 125 13.93 12.96 -9.35
CA PHE A 125 13.81 13.63 -8.06
C PHE A 125 15.19 13.97 -7.47
N LYS A 126 16.17 13.06 -7.56
CA LYS A 126 17.54 13.33 -7.14
C LYS A 126 18.20 14.46 -7.94
N GLU A 127 17.99 14.49 -9.25
CA GLU A 127 18.51 15.55 -10.13
C GLU A 127 17.90 16.92 -9.81
N SER A 128 16.63 16.96 -9.38
CA SER A 128 15.91 18.19 -9.01
C SER A 128 16.02 18.56 -7.53
N ASP A 129 16.79 17.80 -6.73
CA ASP A 129 16.90 17.95 -5.27
C ASP A 129 15.51 17.87 -4.56
N PHE A 130 14.60 17.08 -5.12
CA PHE A 130 13.28 16.87 -4.56
C PHE A 130 13.31 15.77 -3.50
N ASP A 131 12.74 16.05 -2.35
CA ASP A 131 12.66 15.09 -1.24
C ASP A 131 11.69 13.94 -1.56
N THR A 132 12.21 12.72 -1.71
CA THR A 132 11.44 11.51 -2.04
C THR A 132 10.43 11.13 -0.97
N VAL A 133 10.63 11.54 0.29
CA VAL A 133 9.69 11.37 1.39
C VAL A 133 8.35 12.04 1.04
N LEU A 134 8.37 13.15 0.31
CA LEU A 134 7.16 13.85 -0.15
C LEU A 134 6.38 13.08 -1.24
N ALA A 135 7.02 12.10 -1.87
CA ALA A 135 6.35 11.14 -2.76
C ALA A 135 5.87 9.87 -2.02
N GLY A 136 6.13 9.78 -0.71
CA GLY A 136 5.73 8.66 0.13
C GLY A 136 6.78 7.56 0.29
N PHE A 137 8.03 7.81 -0.16
CA PHE A 137 9.14 6.86 -0.06
C PHE A 137 10.17 7.37 0.95
N ASP A 138 10.36 6.67 2.05
CA ASP A 138 11.51 6.90 2.91
C ASP A 138 12.78 6.21 2.35
N GLU A 139 13.96 6.49 2.94
CA GLU A 139 15.22 5.89 2.50
C GLU A 139 15.22 4.36 2.60
N ASN A 140 14.52 3.79 3.58
CA ASN A 140 14.44 2.35 3.74
C ASN A 140 13.54 1.74 2.66
N ASP A 141 12.41 2.41 2.35
CA ASP A 141 11.52 1.99 1.26
C ASP A 141 12.27 2.00 -0.08
N LEU A 142 13.01 3.06 -0.36
CA LEU A 142 13.80 3.17 -1.59
C LEU A 142 14.90 2.11 -1.66
N ASN A 143 15.61 1.90 -0.57
CA ASN A 143 16.63 0.86 -0.48
C ASN A 143 16.01 -0.54 -0.65
N ALA A 144 14.86 -0.82 -0.06
CA ALA A 144 14.17 -2.09 -0.21
C ALA A 144 13.65 -2.31 -1.64
N LEU A 145 13.14 -1.27 -2.29
CA LEU A 145 12.60 -1.34 -3.65
C LEU A 145 13.69 -1.39 -4.71
N LEU A 146 14.74 -0.56 -4.58
CA LEU A 146 15.78 -0.43 -5.60
C LEU A 146 16.95 -1.40 -5.39
N ASN A 147 17.27 -1.77 -4.14
CA ASN A 147 18.33 -2.71 -3.80
C ASN A 147 17.81 -4.13 -3.51
N GLY A 148 16.50 -4.32 -3.37
CA GLY A 148 15.88 -5.65 -3.26
C GLY A 148 16.07 -6.51 -4.52
N GLU A 149 16.52 -5.91 -5.63
CA GLU A 149 17.00 -6.61 -6.81
C GLU A 149 18.53 -6.83 -6.81
N GLN A 150 19.26 -6.29 -5.83
CA GLN A 150 20.73 -6.37 -5.77
C GLN A 150 21.27 -7.33 -4.69
N ASP A 151 20.44 -8.10 -4.00
CA ASP A 151 20.92 -9.30 -3.29
C ASP A 151 21.17 -10.48 -4.26
N ASP A 152 21.52 -10.18 -5.51
CA ASP A 152 22.13 -11.10 -6.45
C ASP A 152 23.67 -11.03 -6.35
N GLU A 153 24.23 -11.33 -5.18
CA GLU A 153 25.60 -11.85 -5.10
C GLU A 153 25.62 -13.34 -5.48
N PHE A 154 25.07 -13.65 -6.63
CA PHE A 154 25.44 -14.81 -7.45
C PHE A 154 25.34 -14.40 -8.92
N LYS A 155 26.37 -13.67 -9.38
CA LYS A 155 26.64 -13.57 -10.81
C LYS A 155 27.22 -14.92 -11.26
N ASP A 156 26.36 -15.83 -11.65
CA ASP A 156 26.76 -16.88 -12.58
C ASP A 156 26.65 -16.35 -14.00
N GLU A 157 27.77 -16.49 -14.72
CA GLU A 157 27.99 -16.08 -16.11
C GLU A 157 27.18 -16.97 -17.08
N ASP A 158 25.85 -16.92 -17.10
CA ASP A 158 25.01 -17.55 -18.12
C ASP A 158 23.68 -16.79 -18.32
N GLU A 159 23.74 -15.45 -18.52
CA GLU A 159 22.61 -14.69 -19.05
C GLU A 159 22.51 -14.83 -20.57
N LYS A 160 22.08 -15.99 -21.04
CA LYS A 160 21.38 -16.16 -22.33
C LYS A 160 20.47 -17.37 -22.21
N GLU A 161 19.20 -17.11 -22.27
CA GLU A 161 18.03 -18.00 -22.30
C GLU A 161 17.31 -18.16 -20.96
N LEU A 162 16.09 -17.67 -20.99
CA LEU A 162 14.89 -18.18 -20.35
C LEU A 162 14.10 -17.16 -19.53
N SER A 163 13.11 -16.60 -20.19
CA SER A 163 11.87 -16.14 -19.56
C SER A 163 11.14 -17.34 -18.91
N GLN A 164 11.60 -17.82 -17.76
CA GLN A 164 10.84 -18.77 -16.96
C GLN A 164 10.48 -18.12 -15.63
N SER A 165 9.21 -18.07 -15.34
CA SER A 165 8.66 -17.55 -14.09
C SER A 165 9.28 -18.30 -12.90
N ASN A 166 10.06 -17.59 -12.09
CA ASN A 166 10.63 -18.12 -10.86
C ASN A 166 9.61 -18.10 -9.72
N VAL A 167 9.59 -19.16 -8.93
CA VAL A 167 8.82 -19.26 -7.70
C VAL A 167 9.71 -18.86 -6.52
N THR A 168 9.30 -17.86 -5.76
CA THR A 168 10.01 -17.47 -4.54
C THR A 168 9.39 -18.17 -3.33
N ILE A 169 10.20 -18.87 -2.55
CA ILE A 169 9.81 -19.48 -1.29
C ILE A 169 10.40 -18.63 -0.15
N GLN A 170 9.56 -18.30 0.83
CA GLN A 170 9.98 -17.57 2.00
C GLN A 170 9.68 -18.39 3.27
N ALA A 171 10.69 -18.56 4.11
CA ALA A 171 10.57 -19.17 5.43
C ALA A 171 11.23 -18.25 6.48
N GLY A 172 10.42 -17.47 7.19
CA GLY A 172 10.92 -16.44 8.11
C GLY A 172 11.67 -15.34 7.34
N ASN A 173 12.94 -15.11 7.71
CA ASN A 173 13.82 -14.13 7.05
C ASN A 173 14.59 -14.70 5.85
N TYR A 174 14.43 -15.99 5.55
CA TYR A 174 15.11 -16.64 4.44
C TYR A 174 14.22 -16.66 3.20
N ARG A 175 14.77 -16.21 2.08
CA ARG A 175 14.14 -16.28 0.76
C ARG A 175 15.05 -17.04 -0.17
N PHE A 176 14.48 -17.92 -0.99
CA PHE A 176 15.19 -18.56 -2.10
C PHE A 176 14.27 -18.71 -3.31
N ARG A 177 14.86 -18.66 -4.48
CA ARG A 177 14.15 -18.78 -5.75
C ARG A 177 14.41 -20.16 -6.33
N MET A 178 13.41 -20.70 -7.00
CA MET A 178 13.52 -21.91 -7.82
C MET A 178 12.68 -21.74 -9.07
N THR A 179 13.03 -22.45 -10.12
CA THR A 179 12.23 -22.44 -11.34
C THR A 179 10.87 -23.10 -11.09
N GLN A 180 9.90 -22.82 -11.94
CA GLN A 180 8.56 -23.42 -11.84
C GLN A 180 8.62 -24.95 -11.98
N GLU A 181 9.58 -25.47 -12.77
CA GLU A 181 9.83 -26.89 -12.96
C GLU A 181 10.39 -27.54 -11.68
N GLU A 182 11.41 -26.92 -11.06
CA GLU A 182 11.96 -27.36 -9.78
C GLU A 182 10.92 -27.34 -8.67
N PHE A 183 10.12 -26.27 -8.59
CA PHE A 183 9.04 -26.18 -7.62
C PHE A 183 7.98 -27.25 -7.85
N GLY A 184 7.59 -27.48 -9.10
CA GLY A 184 6.67 -28.55 -9.47
C GLY A 184 7.18 -29.92 -9.05
N ALA A 185 8.42 -30.25 -9.43
CA ALA A 185 9.05 -31.50 -9.07
C ALA A 185 9.19 -31.70 -7.55
N TRP A 186 9.53 -30.63 -6.81
CA TRP A 186 9.61 -30.65 -5.35
C TRP A 186 8.24 -30.88 -4.71
N MET A 187 7.20 -30.19 -5.19
CA MET A 187 5.82 -30.36 -4.73
C MET A 187 5.27 -31.76 -5.05
N ASP A 188 5.57 -32.29 -6.22
CA ASP A 188 5.11 -33.64 -6.59
C ASP A 188 5.77 -34.71 -5.71
N LYS A 189 7.05 -34.55 -5.42
CA LYS A 189 7.75 -35.45 -4.49
C LYS A 189 7.17 -35.36 -3.07
N LEU A 190 6.84 -34.17 -2.60
CA LEU A 190 6.21 -33.95 -1.33
C LEU A 190 4.84 -34.64 -1.26
N LYS A 191 4.01 -34.48 -2.31
CA LYS A 191 2.69 -35.11 -2.42
C LYS A 191 2.75 -36.63 -2.55
N GLN A 192 3.80 -37.17 -3.16
CA GLN A 192 4.02 -38.62 -3.21
C GLN A 192 4.31 -39.20 -1.82
N ASP A 193 5.01 -38.44 -0.96
CA ASP A 193 5.36 -38.89 0.39
C ASP A 193 4.17 -38.85 1.35
N VAL A 194 3.27 -37.84 1.23
CA VAL A 194 2.21 -37.59 2.23
C VAL A 194 0.78 -37.50 1.66
N GLY A 195 0.63 -37.65 0.34
CA GLY A 195 -0.67 -37.50 -0.35
C GLY A 195 -1.02 -36.05 -0.71
N PHE A 196 -2.25 -35.87 -1.21
CA PHE A 196 -2.73 -34.57 -1.74
C PHE A 196 -3.50 -33.73 -0.72
N ASP A 197 -3.65 -34.24 0.50
CA ASP A 197 -4.36 -33.52 1.54
C ASP A 197 -3.53 -32.34 2.04
N LYS A 198 -4.18 -31.17 2.15
CA LYS A 198 -3.53 -29.92 2.52
C LYS A 198 -2.88 -29.97 3.90
N GLU A 199 -3.57 -30.59 4.88
CA GLU A 199 -3.08 -30.67 6.25
C GLU A 199 -1.84 -31.54 6.36
N SER A 200 -1.85 -32.72 5.70
CA SER A 200 -0.73 -33.65 5.63
C SER A 200 0.51 -33.01 4.95
N VAL A 201 0.31 -32.23 3.89
CA VAL A 201 1.39 -31.48 3.22
C VAL A 201 1.97 -30.43 4.15
N ILE A 202 1.14 -29.69 4.89
CA ILE A 202 1.60 -28.68 5.84
C ILE A 202 2.38 -29.30 7.01
N GLU A 203 1.93 -30.42 7.55
CA GLU A 203 2.63 -31.13 8.62
C GLU A 203 4.02 -31.62 8.18
N GLU A 204 4.11 -32.21 6.99
CA GLU A 204 5.41 -32.65 6.47
C GLU A 204 6.35 -31.48 6.17
N LEU A 205 5.82 -30.36 5.68
CA LEU A 205 6.61 -29.13 5.50
C LEU A 205 7.17 -28.61 6.84
N LYS A 206 6.34 -28.54 7.88
CA LYS A 206 6.78 -28.17 9.22
C LYS A 206 7.87 -29.10 9.75
N LYS A 207 7.69 -30.39 9.60
CA LYS A 207 8.67 -31.41 10.00
C LYS A 207 10.00 -31.25 9.30
N ARG A 208 10.00 -31.00 7.96
CA ARG A 208 11.24 -30.77 7.18
C ARG A 208 11.92 -29.45 7.54
N LEU A 209 11.16 -28.46 7.94
CA LEU A 209 11.69 -27.17 8.41
C LEU A 209 12.06 -27.18 9.90
N ALA A 210 11.82 -28.29 10.61
CA ALA A 210 12.06 -28.45 12.06
C ALA A 210 11.32 -27.40 12.93
N ILE A 211 10.08 -27.02 12.54
CA ILE A 211 9.19 -26.08 13.22
C ILE A 211 7.85 -26.74 13.58
#